data_79c4ef2bbc332d1dc37f585c7ea3034c
#
_entry.id   79c4ef2bbc332d1dc37f585c7ea3034c
#
_cell.length_a   1.000
_cell.length_b   1.000
_cell.length_c   1.000
_cell.angle_alpha   90.00
_cell.angle_beta   90.00
_cell.angle_gamma   90.00
#
_symmetry.space_group_name_H-M   'P 1'
#
loop_
_entity.id
_entity.type
_entity.pdbx_description
1 polymer ?
#
loop_
_entity_poly.entity_id
_entity_poly.type
_entity_poly.pdbx_seq_one_letter_code
_entity_poly.pdbx_strand_id
1 'polypeptide(L)'
;MDSSSNVHPVTIRRDTIIRENNLPVIAELQDETQPNNSPQKSRKRNLFNTDIRTMAKDNPFFAEASKVIAGKLEVKDADNRRMILNYCEHLRTSYTTKDIDFLRQVFSDQALIVVGNVVRAAGKQGATGIEGDEKVTFSLKTKKEYLARLEMVFAANKKIDVKFTDFRIMRHPTMEGIYGVSMKQKYTSDRYSDEGYLFILWDFRDKSMPLIHVRTWQPAASVNDDKEIIGIRDFNLE
;
A
#
# COMPACT_ATOMS: atom_id res chain seq x y z
N MET A 1 59.47 1.46 -12.26
CA MET A 1 58.35 1.55 -13.21
C MET A 1 57.07 1.40 -12.41
N ASP A 2 56.59 2.54 -11.95
CA ASP A 2 55.37 2.62 -11.12
C ASP A 2 54.14 2.63 -12.01
N SER A 3 53.26 1.69 -11.81
CA SER A 3 51.90 1.70 -12.42
C SER A 3 50.91 2.07 -11.35
N SER A 4 50.66 3.35 -11.24
CA SER A 4 49.61 3.93 -10.39
C SER A 4 48.24 3.70 -11.05
N SER A 5 47.44 2.81 -10.48
CA SER A 5 46.04 2.64 -10.87
C SER A 5 45.16 3.68 -10.15
N ASN A 6 44.69 4.65 -10.92
CA ASN A 6 43.70 5.63 -10.49
C ASN A 6 42.33 4.97 -10.28
N VAL A 7 41.95 4.77 -9.03
CA VAL A 7 40.58 4.43 -8.67
C VAL A 7 39.80 5.71 -8.43
N HIS A 8 38.92 6.06 -9.34
CA HIS A 8 37.99 7.18 -9.15
C HIS A 8 36.92 6.77 -8.11
N PRO A 9 36.60 7.62 -7.13
CA PRO A 9 35.52 7.35 -6.19
C PRO A 9 34.16 7.41 -6.88
N VAL A 10 33.41 6.33 -6.82
CA VAL A 10 32.00 6.29 -7.25
C VAL A 10 31.18 7.13 -6.28
N THR A 11 30.72 8.27 -6.71
CA THR A 11 29.77 9.10 -5.95
C THR A 11 28.40 8.48 -5.99
N ILE A 12 27.99 7.84 -4.91
CA ILE A 12 26.61 7.32 -4.74
C ILE A 12 25.70 8.53 -4.52
N ARG A 13 24.96 8.93 -5.54
CA ARG A 13 23.87 9.90 -5.40
C ARG A 13 22.74 9.21 -4.61
N ARG A 14 22.36 9.81 -3.48
CA ARG A 14 21.19 9.41 -2.70
C ARG A 14 19.95 9.89 -3.42
N ASP A 15 19.45 9.08 -4.34
CA ASP A 15 18.22 9.38 -5.05
C ASP A 15 16.99 8.90 -4.29
N THR A 16 15.97 9.66 -4.40
CA THR A 16 14.60 9.61 -3.91
C THR A 16 14.17 8.23 -3.38
N ILE A 17 13.97 8.11 -2.08
CA ILE A 17 13.40 6.90 -1.46
C ILE A 17 11.89 6.91 -1.70
N ILE A 18 11.42 6.07 -2.62
CA ILE A 18 10.00 5.78 -2.81
C ILE A 18 9.63 4.66 -1.84
N ARG A 19 8.58 4.84 -1.06
CA ARG A 19 8.10 3.85 -0.08
C ARG A 19 6.73 3.38 -0.47
N GLU A 20 6.60 2.09 -0.70
CA GLU A 20 5.34 1.45 -1.08
C GLU A 20 4.83 0.59 0.08
N ASN A 21 3.63 0.90 0.57
CA ASN A 21 2.85 0.02 1.42
C ASN A 21 3.67 -0.67 2.52
N ASN A 22 4.43 0.11 3.27
CA ASN A 22 5.35 -0.37 4.31
C ASN A 22 6.57 -1.15 3.78
N LEU A 23 6.77 -1.15 2.46
CA LEU A 23 7.87 -1.88 1.85
C LEU A 23 9.00 -0.92 1.51
N PRO A 24 10.25 -1.19 1.93
CA PRO A 24 11.40 -0.42 1.49
C PRO A 24 11.61 -0.62 -0.01
N VAL A 25 11.83 0.46 -0.74
CA VAL A 25 12.22 0.40 -2.14
C VAL A 25 13.71 0.08 -2.23
N ILE A 26 14.04 -0.97 -2.96
CA ILE A 26 15.42 -1.17 -3.42
C ILE A 26 15.61 -0.19 -4.58
N ALA A 27 16.56 0.74 -4.47
CA ALA A 27 16.87 1.68 -5.53
C ALA A 27 17.20 0.91 -6.82
N GLU A 28 16.41 1.12 -7.88
CA GLU A 28 16.77 0.65 -9.21
C GLU A 28 17.96 1.46 -9.71
N LEU A 29 19.01 0.77 -10.11
CA LEU A 29 20.11 1.34 -10.88
C LEU A 29 19.55 1.75 -12.24
N GLN A 30 19.36 3.04 -12.46
CA GLN A 30 19.02 3.57 -13.79
C GLN A 30 20.29 3.71 -14.62
N ASP A 31 20.28 3.04 -15.76
CA ASP A 31 21.28 3.16 -16.80
C ASP A 31 21.14 4.54 -17.49
N GLU A 32 22.20 5.35 -17.42
CA GLU A 32 22.21 6.70 -18.00
C GLU A 32 22.51 6.63 -19.51
N THR A 33 21.51 6.92 -20.34
CA THR A 33 21.80 7.39 -21.72
C THR A 33 20.88 8.54 -22.12
N GLN A 34 21.51 9.74 -22.04
CA GLN A 34 21.36 10.93 -22.89
C GLN A 34 20.16 11.89 -22.77
N PRO A 35 20.43 13.18 -22.93
CA PRO A 35 19.48 14.26 -22.67
C PRO A 35 18.79 14.74 -23.94
N ASN A 36 17.48 15.04 -23.87
CA ASN A 36 16.88 15.95 -24.82
C ASN A 36 15.92 16.94 -24.12
N ASN A 37 16.26 18.21 -24.29
CA ASN A 37 15.54 19.38 -23.82
C ASN A 37 14.24 19.58 -24.60
N SER A 38 13.11 19.70 -23.89
CA SER A 38 11.98 20.57 -24.29
C SER A 38 10.94 20.65 -23.16
N PRO A 39 10.24 21.78 -22.96
CA PRO A 39 9.41 22.04 -21.80
C PRO A 39 7.95 21.57 -22.01
N GLN A 40 7.61 20.39 -21.51
CA GLN A 40 6.21 19.94 -21.37
C GLN A 40 5.94 19.34 -20.00
N LYS A 41 5.93 20.21 -18.96
CA LYS A 41 5.85 19.76 -17.55
C LYS A 41 4.43 19.58 -16.98
N SER A 42 3.34 19.89 -17.66
CA SER A 42 2.00 19.89 -17.03
C SER A 42 1.04 18.74 -17.42
N ARG A 43 1.25 18.09 -18.57
CA ARG A 43 0.31 17.06 -19.07
C ARG A 43 0.52 15.64 -18.54
N LYS A 44 1.72 15.27 -18.10
CA LYS A 44 2.01 13.88 -17.64
C LYS A 44 1.44 13.54 -16.25
N ARG A 45 1.20 14.52 -15.39
CA ARG A 45 0.69 14.26 -14.02
C ARG A 45 -0.78 13.82 -14.00
N ASN A 46 -1.61 14.36 -14.90
CA ASN A 46 -3.05 14.04 -14.94
C ASN A 46 -3.35 12.70 -15.62
N LEU A 47 -2.51 12.26 -16.58
CA LEU A 47 -2.67 10.94 -17.22
C LEU A 47 -2.46 9.79 -16.25
N PHE A 48 -1.45 9.86 -15.40
CA PHE A 48 -1.11 8.78 -14.47
C PHE A 48 -2.24 8.50 -13.44
N ASN A 49 -2.86 9.56 -12.91
CA ASN A 49 -3.98 9.42 -11.98
C ASN A 49 -5.25 8.91 -12.68
N THR A 50 -5.49 9.28 -13.93
CA THR A 50 -6.65 8.84 -14.71
C THR A 50 -6.56 7.34 -15.04
N ASP A 51 -5.38 6.85 -15.39
CA ASP A 51 -5.18 5.43 -15.73
C ASP A 51 -5.39 4.52 -14.53
N ILE A 52 -4.84 4.84 -13.37
CA ILE A 52 -5.01 4.05 -12.15
C ILE A 52 -6.47 3.98 -11.75
N ARG A 53 -7.19 5.07 -11.85
CA ARG A 53 -8.62 5.17 -11.56
C ARG A 53 -9.45 4.28 -12.47
N THR A 54 -9.20 4.36 -13.78
CA THR A 54 -9.88 3.53 -14.77
C THR A 54 -9.60 2.06 -14.52
N MET A 55 -8.34 1.68 -14.34
CA MET A 55 -7.94 0.30 -14.04
C MET A 55 -8.55 -0.22 -12.72
N ALA A 56 -8.64 0.63 -11.69
CA ALA A 56 -9.29 0.24 -10.43
C ALA A 56 -10.78 0.02 -10.60
N LYS A 57 -11.46 0.85 -11.39
CA LYS A 57 -12.90 0.71 -11.69
C LYS A 57 -13.24 -0.51 -12.52
N ASP A 58 -12.31 -0.96 -13.35
CA ASP A 58 -12.46 -2.17 -14.16
C ASP A 58 -12.38 -3.46 -13.32
N ASN A 59 -11.85 -3.36 -12.10
CA ASN A 59 -11.83 -4.50 -11.19
C ASN A 59 -13.24 -4.74 -10.60
N PRO A 60 -13.78 -5.98 -10.67
CA PRO A 60 -15.15 -6.29 -10.23
C PRO A 60 -15.39 -5.98 -8.74
N PHE A 61 -14.36 -6.06 -7.92
CA PHE A 61 -14.48 -5.83 -6.47
C PHE A 61 -14.42 -4.35 -6.08
N PHE A 62 -14.09 -3.44 -7.00
CA PHE A 62 -14.13 -2.01 -6.75
C PHE A 62 -15.55 -1.54 -6.40
N ALA A 63 -16.53 -1.95 -7.18
CA ALA A 63 -17.92 -1.58 -6.96
C ALA A 63 -18.43 -2.14 -5.62
N GLU A 64 -18.08 -3.37 -5.27
CA GLU A 64 -18.52 -4.01 -4.03
C GLU A 64 -17.88 -3.36 -2.79
N ALA A 65 -16.59 -3.03 -2.84
CA ALA A 65 -15.94 -2.25 -1.80
C ALA A 65 -16.59 -0.87 -1.63
N SER A 66 -16.90 -0.18 -2.73
CA SER A 66 -17.57 1.12 -2.70
C SER A 66 -18.96 1.06 -2.06
N LYS A 67 -19.73 -0.01 -2.29
CA LYS A 67 -21.04 -0.22 -1.65
C LYS A 67 -20.91 -0.41 -0.14
N VAL A 68 -19.92 -1.18 0.31
CA VAL A 68 -19.68 -1.38 1.76
C VAL A 68 -19.35 -0.07 2.44
N ILE A 69 -18.44 0.71 1.86
CA ILE A 69 -18.00 1.99 2.42
C ILE A 69 -19.15 3.01 2.43
N ALA A 70 -19.88 3.13 1.33
CA ALA A 70 -21.01 4.06 1.23
C ALA A 70 -22.17 3.68 2.15
N GLY A 71 -22.40 2.38 2.37
CA GLY A 71 -23.47 1.86 3.20
C GLY A 71 -23.28 2.12 4.69
N LYS A 72 -22.03 2.22 5.17
CA LYS A 72 -21.66 2.44 6.58
C LYS A 72 -22.41 1.50 7.56
N LEU A 73 -22.72 0.27 7.12
CA LEU A 73 -23.53 -0.67 7.90
C LEU A 73 -22.64 -1.48 8.84
N GLU A 74 -22.60 -1.10 10.10
CA GLU A 74 -21.79 -1.78 11.11
C GLU A 74 -22.25 -3.24 11.33
N VAL A 75 -21.30 -4.13 11.57
CA VAL A 75 -21.54 -5.51 12.00
C VAL A 75 -21.85 -5.51 13.49
N LYS A 76 -23.10 -5.82 13.85
CA LYS A 76 -23.56 -5.89 15.24
C LYS A 76 -23.41 -7.27 15.85
N ASP A 77 -23.46 -8.31 15.04
CA ASP A 77 -23.34 -9.70 15.46
C ASP A 77 -21.96 -10.00 16.05
N ALA A 78 -21.93 -10.52 17.29
CA ALA A 78 -20.68 -10.71 18.03
C ALA A 78 -19.82 -11.85 17.44
N ASP A 79 -20.45 -12.91 16.91
CA ASP A 79 -19.72 -14.07 16.38
C ASP A 79 -19.07 -13.71 15.04
N ASN A 80 -19.80 -13.00 14.16
CA ASN A 80 -19.23 -12.48 12.93
C ASN A 80 -18.08 -11.49 13.22
N ARG A 81 -18.23 -10.58 14.18
CA ARG A 81 -17.16 -9.69 14.57
C ARG A 81 -15.92 -10.44 15.06
N ARG A 82 -16.12 -11.44 15.91
CA ARG A 82 -15.01 -12.27 16.43
C ARG A 82 -14.31 -13.02 15.31
N MET A 83 -15.05 -13.63 14.40
CA MET A 83 -14.50 -14.33 13.24
C MET A 83 -13.66 -13.39 12.38
N ILE A 84 -14.17 -12.22 12.03
CA ILE A 84 -13.47 -11.24 11.20
C ILE A 84 -12.18 -10.76 11.89
N LEU A 85 -12.26 -10.42 13.18
CA LEU A 85 -11.09 -9.98 13.95
C LEU A 85 -10.03 -11.08 14.04
N ASN A 86 -10.41 -12.35 14.20
CA ASN A 86 -9.47 -13.46 14.19
C ASN A 86 -8.71 -13.56 12.86
N TYR A 87 -9.39 -13.39 11.74
CA TYR A 87 -8.72 -13.41 10.43
C TYR A 87 -7.84 -12.16 10.20
N CYS A 88 -8.23 -11.01 10.71
CA CYS A 88 -7.34 -9.83 10.72
C CYS A 88 -6.10 -10.09 11.57
N GLU A 89 -6.22 -10.79 12.68
CA GLU A 89 -5.08 -11.16 13.52
C GLU A 89 -4.19 -12.22 12.85
N HIS A 90 -4.76 -13.19 12.16
CA HIS A 90 -3.98 -14.13 11.32
C HIS A 90 -3.23 -13.39 10.23
N LEU A 91 -3.87 -12.44 9.55
CA LEU A 91 -3.23 -11.59 8.55
C LEU A 91 -2.07 -10.79 9.16
N ARG A 92 -2.26 -10.17 10.32
CA ARG A 92 -1.21 -9.46 11.05
C ARG A 92 -0.03 -10.39 11.36
N THR A 93 -0.35 -11.56 11.89
CA THR A 93 0.65 -12.58 12.27
C THR A 93 1.45 -13.05 11.05
N SER A 94 0.80 -13.26 9.91
CA SER A 94 1.49 -13.71 8.69
C SER A 94 2.55 -12.70 8.20
N TYR A 95 2.32 -11.40 8.35
CA TYR A 95 3.37 -10.40 8.09
C TYR A 95 4.51 -10.49 9.10
N THR A 96 4.20 -10.64 10.37
CA THR A 96 5.19 -10.68 11.45
C THR A 96 6.05 -11.95 11.38
N THR A 97 5.44 -13.10 11.07
CA THR A 97 6.11 -14.40 10.92
C THR A 97 6.64 -14.64 9.51
N LYS A 98 6.35 -13.73 8.57
CA LYS A 98 6.74 -13.84 7.16
C LYS A 98 6.11 -15.04 6.45
N ASP A 99 4.90 -15.39 6.82
CA ASP A 99 4.15 -16.52 6.25
C ASP A 99 3.56 -16.14 4.89
N ILE A 100 4.37 -16.28 3.86
CA ILE A 100 4.00 -15.95 2.48
C ILE A 100 2.97 -16.95 1.93
N ASP A 101 2.94 -18.18 2.43
CA ASP A 101 2.02 -19.19 1.96
C ASP A 101 0.59 -18.91 2.42
N PHE A 102 0.40 -18.47 3.65
CA PHE A 102 -0.89 -17.96 4.09
C PHE A 102 -1.33 -16.76 3.25
N LEU A 103 -0.43 -15.80 3.03
CA LEU A 103 -0.75 -14.61 2.22
C LEU A 103 -1.11 -14.99 0.77
N ARG A 104 -0.45 -16.00 0.20
CA ARG A 104 -0.79 -16.52 -1.13
C ARG A 104 -2.19 -17.14 -1.20
N GLN A 105 -2.62 -17.78 -0.13
CA GLN A 105 -3.93 -18.43 -0.05
C GLN A 105 -5.06 -17.43 0.20
N VAL A 106 -4.84 -16.46 1.08
CA VAL A 106 -5.90 -15.55 1.54
C VAL A 106 -6.26 -14.46 0.52
N PHE A 107 -5.36 -14.06 -0.37
CA PHE A 107 -5.68 -13.13 -1.45
C PHE A 107 -6.34 -13.84 -2.62
N SER A 108 -7.47 -13.32 -3.11
CA SER A 108 -8.07 -13.80 -4.36
C SER A 108 -7.18 -13.48 -5.56
N ASP A 109 -7.28 -14.28 -6.63
CA ASP A 109 -6.42 -14.09 -7.81
C ASP A 109 -6.69 -12.77 -8.55
N GLN A 110 -7.92 -12.25 -8.42
CA GLN A 110 -8.34 -10.97 -8.98
C GLN A 110 -8.37 -9.86 -7.93
N ALA A 111 -7.64 -10.01 -6.83
CA ALA A 111 -7.64 -9.00 -5.77
C ALA A 111 -7.22 -7.63 -6.30
N LEU A 112 -8.00 -6.60 -5.94
CA LEU A 112 -7.65 -5.21 -6.16
C LEU A 112 -6.72 -4.76 -5.02
N ILE A 113 -5.45 -4.53 -5.34
CA ILE A 113 -4.46 -4.10 -4.37
C ILE A 113 -3.98 -2.70 -4.74
N VAL A 114 -4.32 -1.73 -3.89
CA VAL A 114 -3.92 -0.32 -4.03
C VAL A 114 -2.89 0.02 -2.97
N VAL A 115 -1.80 0.60 -3.39
CA VAL A 115 -0.65 0.91 -2.53
C VAL A 115 -0.34 2.40 -2.62
N GLY A 116 -0.37 3.09 -1.49
CA GLY A 116 0.07 4.47 -1.38
C GLY A 116 1.59 4.55 -1.20
N ASN A 117 2.22 5.45 -1.94
CA ASN A 117 3.65 5.71 -1.88
C ASN A 117 3.91 7.15 -1.47
N VAL A 118 4.77 7.37 -0.49
CA VAL A 118 5.23 8.71 -0.12
C VAL A 118 6.49 9.04 -0.92
N VAL A 119 6.38 9.97 -1.84
CA VAL A 119 7.51 10.48 -2.61
C VAL A 119 7.98 11.79 -1.97
N ARG A 120 9.19 11.78 -1.42
CA ARG A 120 9.85 13.00 -0.94
C ARG A 120 10.63 13.60 -2.09
N ALA A 121 10.28 14.81 -2.49
CA ALA A 121 11.12 15.57 -3.41
C ALA A 121 12.49 15.76 -2.76
N ALA A 122 13.57 15.37 -3.47
CA ALA A 122 14.93 15.69 -3.04
C ALA A 122 15.06 17.22 -2.98
N GLY A 123 15.03 17.78 -1.78
CA GLY A 123 15.18 19.20 -1.56
C GLY A 123 16.52 19.64 -2.11
N LYS A 124 16.55 20.63 -3.01
CA LYS A 124 17.78 21.38 -3.27
C LYS A 124 18.24 21.93 -1.92
N GLN A 125 19.43 21.54 -1.48
CA GLN A 125 20.09 22.15 -0.34
C GLN A 125 20.32 23.63 -0.65
N GLY A 126 19.38 24.45 -0.27
CA GLY A 126 19.44 25.92 -0.33
C GLY A 126 18.78 26.45 0.93
N ALA A 127 19.58 26.92 1.81
CA ALA A 127 19.55 27.87 2.96
C ALA A 127 18.20 28.43 3.49
N THR A 128 17.06 27.80 3.29
CA THR A 128 15.79 28.11 3.99
C THR A 128 15.09 26.82 4.25
N GLY A 129 14.91 26.44 5.54
CA GLY A 129 14.35 25.18 6.00
C GLY A 129 12.87 24.98 5.65
N ILE A 130 12.56 24.90 4.37
CA ILE A 130 11.27 24.47 3.84
C ILE A 130 11.34 22.96 3.73
N GLU A 131 10.60 22.26 4.59
CA GLU A 131 10.34 20.83 4.47
C GLU A 131 9.89 20.54 3.03
N GLY A 132 10.62 19.65 2.34
CA GLY A 132 10.27 19.28 0.97
C GLY A 132 8.86 18.70 0.93
N ASP A 133 8.02 19.17 0.00
CA ASP A 133 6.65 18.70 -0.21
C ASP A 133 6.62 17.18 -0.32
N GLU A 134 6.04 16.53 0.69
CA GLU A 134 5.73 15.10 0.63
C GLU A 134 4.53 14.90 -0.31
N LYS A 135 4.73 14.16 -1.39
CA LYS A 135 3.67 13.82 -2.33
C LYS A 135 3.29 12.36 -2.18
N VAL A 136 2.02 12.10 -1.98
CA VAL A 136 1.49 10.73 -2.01
C VAL A 136 1.07 10.38 -3.43
N THR A 137 1.53 9.23 -3.92
CA THR A 137 1.10 8.62 -5.17
C THR A 137 0.54 7.24 -4.88
N PHE A 138 -0.39 6.77 -5.70
CA PHE A 138 -0.99 5.44 -5.55
C PHE A 138 -0.62 4.58 -6.75
N SER A 139 -0.44 3.28 -6.51
CA SER A 139 -0.20 2.29 -7.54
C SER A 139 -1.11 1.09 -7.37
N LEU A 140 -1.50 0.48 -8.49
CA LEU A 140 -2.20 -0.80 -8.51
C LEU A 140 -1.17 -1.91 -8.62
N LYS A 141 -1.42 -3.01 -7.88
CA LYS A 141 -0.61 -4.23 -7.94
C LYS A 141 -1.52 -5.41 -8.18
N THR A 142 -1.08 -6.32 -9.02
CA THR A 142 -1.64 -7.66 -9.07
C THR A 142 -1.24 -8.45 -7.82
N LYS A 143 -2.00 -9.50 -7.48
CA LYS A 143 -1.61 -10.44 -6.40
C LYS A 143 -0.17 -10.93 -6.57
N LYS A 144 0.21 -11.31 -7.79
CA LYS A 144 1.57 -11.81 -8.10
C LYS A 144 2.65 -10.77 -7.78
N GLU A 145 2.49 -9.54 -8.25
CA GLU A 145 3.45 -8.45 -8.00
C GLU A 145 3.55 -8.10 -6.51
N TYR A 146 2.40 -8.06 -5.84
CA TYR A 146 2.35 -7.77 -4.41
C TYR A 146 3.07 -8.84 -3.58
N LEU A 147 2.80 -10.12 -3.83
CA LEU A 147 3.44 -11.22 -3.12
C LEU A 147 4.94 -11.31 -3.42
N ALA A 148 5.35 -11.16 -4.68
CA ALA A 148 6.77 -11.11 -5.04
C ALA A 148 7.51 -9.99 -4.30
N ARG A 149 6.87 -8.83 -4.17
CA ARG A 149 7.42 -7.71 -3.39
C ARG A 149 7.53 -8.05 -1.90
N LEU A 150 6.51 -8.70 -1.32
CA LEU A 150 6.56 -9.14 0.08
C LEU A 150 7.66 -10.15 0.33
N GLU A 151 7.87 -11.12 -0.57
CA GLU A 151 8.97 -12.09 -0.47
C GLU A 151 10.33 -11.40 -0.36
N MET A 152 10.57 -10.38 -1.20
CA MET A 152 11.79 -9.57 -1.15
C MET A 152 11.93 -8.83 0.18
N VAL A 153 10.85 -8.26 0.69
CA VAL A 153 10.85 -7.55 1.98
C VAL A 153 11.10 -8.51 3.14
N PHE A 154 10.47 -9.68 3.12
CA PHE A 154 10.64 -10.71 4.14
C PHE A 154 12.08 -11.24 4.18
N ALA A 155 12.68 -11.42 3.01
CA ALA A 155 14.10 -11.82 2.90
C ALA A 155 15.06 -10.72 3.38
N ALA A 156 14.75 -9.47 3.11
CA ALA A 156 15.62 -8.33 3.41
C ALA A 156 15.61 -7.89 4.88
N ASN A 157 14.60 -8.26 5.67
CA ASN A 157 14.46 -7.86 7.06
C ASN A 157 14.58 -9.06 8.00
N LYS A 158 15.31 -8.93 9.09
CA LYS A 158 15.39 -9.96 10.14
C LYS A 158 14.11 -9.99 10.97
N LYS A 159 13.65 -8.82 11.38
CA LYS A 159 12.46 -8.65 12.22
C LYS A 159 11.44 -7.76 11.53
N ILE A 160 10.18 -8.16 11.62
CA ILE A 160 9.02 -7.37 11.19
C ILE A 160 8.02 -7.42 12.34
N ASP A 161 7.47 -6.28 12.69
CA ASP A 161 6.36 -6.13 13.63
C ASP A 161 5.24 -5.32 13.00
N VAL A 162 4.03 -5.85 13.03
CA VAL A 162 2.84 -5.20 12.49
C VAL A 162 1.79 -5.12 13.58
N LYS A 163 1.19 -3.94 13.74
CA LYS A 163 0.09 -3.72 14.69
C LYS A 163 -1.11 -3.17 13.94
N PHE A 164 -2.28 -3.74 14.23
CA PHE A 164 -3.57 -3.25 13.77
C PHE A 164 -4.36 -2.71 14.95
N THR A 165 -4.92 -1.50 14.78
CA THR A 165 -5.77 -0.82 15.79
C THR A 165 -6.95 -0.14 15.09
N ASP A 166 -7.86 0.43 15.88
CA ASP A 166 -8.96 1.28 15.40
C ASP A 166 -9.86 0.59 14.36
N PHE A 167 -10.25 -0.65 14.65
CA PHE A 167 -11.06 -1.45 13.75
C PHE A 167 -12.47 -0.89 13.58
N ARG A 168 -12.88 -0.70 12.32
CA ARG A 168 -14.25 -0.46 11.93
C ARG A 168 -14.68 -1.57 10.97
N ILE A 169 -15.67 -2.34 11.36
CA ILE A 169 -16.15 -3.52 10.63
C ILE A 169 -17.54 -3.23 10.09
N MET A 170 -17.68 -3.31 8.77
CA MET A 170 -18.89 -3.00 8.02
C MET A 170 -19.33 -4.22 7.23
N ARG A 171 -20.65 -4.43 7.10
CA ARG A 171 -21.21 -5.46 6.23
C ARG A 171 -21.60 -4.88 4.87
N HIS A 172 -21.56 -5.73 3.86
CA HIS A 172 -22.12 -5.37 2.56
C HIS A 172 -23.63 -5.16 2.66
N PRO A 173 -24.21 -4.16 1.95
CA PRO A 173 -25.64 -3.85 2.07
C PRO A 173 -26.55 -4.97 1.57
N THR A 174 -26.13 -5.74 0.57
CA THR A 174 -26.97 -6.74 -0.12
C THR A 174 -26.35 -8.15 -0.20
N MET A 175 -25.05 -8.30 0.03
CA MET A 175 -24.37 -9.61 -0.02
C MET A 175 -23.97 -10.04 1.38
N GLU A 176 -24.55 -11.16 1.83
CA GLU A 176 -24.16 -11.80 3.08
C GLU A 176 -22.74 -12.39 2.95
N GLY A 177 -21.99 -12.41 4.04
CA GLY A 177 -20.63 -12.95 4.06
C GLY A 177 -19.56 -12.00 3.50
N ILE A 178 -19.93 -10.85 2.95
CA ILE A 178 -18.97 -9.83 2.48
C ILE A 178 -18.86 -8.71 3.51
N TYR A 179 -17.63 -8.42 3.94
CA TYR A 179 -17.34 -7.43 4.97
C TYR A 179 -16.18 -6.52 4.58
N GLY A 180 -16.31 -5.24 4.87
CA GLY A 180 -15.22 -4.28 4.81
C GLY A 180 -14.66 -4.01 6.20
N VAL A 181 -13.35 -3.99 6.31
CA VAL A 181 -12.66 -3.67 7.55
C VAL A 181 -11.69 -2.53 7.29
N SER A 182 -11.91 -1.41 7.96
CA SER A 182 -10.92 -0.33 8.04
C SER A 182 -10.19 -0.41 9.35
N MET A 183 -8.88 -0.19 9.33
CA MET A 183 -8.04 -0.22 10.51
C MET A 183 -6.80 0.65 10.33
N LYS A 184 -6.22 1.09 11.44
CA LYS A 184 -4.93 1.73 11.47
C LYS A 184 -3.84 0.65 11.50
N GLN A 185 -2.82 0.79 10.66
CA GLN A 185 -1.68 -0.11 10.60
C GLN A 185 -0.41 0.63 10.97
N LYS A 186 0.35 0.08 11.92
CA LYS A 186 1.74 0.45 12.17
C LYS A 186 2.63 -0.71 11.76
N TYR A 187 3.57 -0.43 10.87
CA TYR A 187 4.59 -1.39 10.44
C TYR A 187 5.95 -0.95 10.96
N THR A 188 6.73 -1.88 11.48
CA THR A 188 8.09 -1.65 11.94
C THR A 188 8.97 -2.83 11.52
N SER A 189 10.14 -2.53 10.97
CA SER A 189 11.17 -3.53 10.69
C SER A 189 12.53 -2.99 11.16
N ASP A 190 13.56 -3.81 11.04
CA ASP A 190 14.95 -3.39 11.31
C ASP A 190 15.48 -2.31 10.36
N ARG A 191 14.76 -2.01 9.27
CA ARG A 191 15.17 -1.02 8.28
C ARG A 191 14.20 0.14 8.09
N TYR A 192 12.94 -0.02 8.51
CA TYR A 192 11.89 0.90 8.15
C TYR A 192 10.71 0.85 9.12
N SER A 193 10.06 2.00 9.31
CA SER A 193 8.81 2.09 10.07
C SER A 193 7.87 3.11 9.41
N ASP A 194 6.59 2.78 9.34
CA ASP A 194 5.56 3.73 8.99
C ASP A 194 4.22 3.44 9.67
N GLU A 195 3.28 4.35 9.48
CA GLU A 195 1.93 4.29 10.00
C GLU A 195 0.95 4.80 8.94
N GLY A 196 -0.17 4.12 8.82
CA GLY A 196 -1.20 4.49 7.85
C GLY A 196 -2.49 3.75 8.10
N TYR A 197 -3.36 3.80 7.11
CA TYR A 197 -4.69 3.21 7.19
C TYR A 197 -4.86 2.13 6.12
N LEU A 198 -5.44 1.03 6.54
CA LEU A 198 -5.69 -0.14 5.75
C LEU A 198 -7.20 -0.36 5.63
N PHE A 199 -7.69 -0.58 4.40
CA PHE A 199 -9.01 -1.11 4.17
C PHE A 199 -8.90 -2.47 3.49
N ILE A 200 -9.72 -3.43 3.95
CA ILE A 200 -9.78 -4.78 3.40
C ILE A 200 -11.23 -5.14 3.12
N LEU A 201 -11.52 -5.66 1.93
CA LEU A 201 -12.79 -6.33 1.62
C LEU A 201 -12.59 -7.83 1.75
N TRP A 202 -13.22 -8.39 2.76
CA TRP A 202 -13.23 -9.81 3.05
C TRP A 202 -14.46 -10.51 2.46
N ASP A 203 -14.26 -11.73 1.96
CA ASP A 203 -15.30 -12.67 1.55
C ASP A 203 -15.26 -13.89 2.47
N PHE A 204 -16.28 -14.05 3.31
CA PHE A 204 -16.48 -15.16 4.23
C PHE A 204 -17.63 -16.07 3.80
N ARG A 205 -18.03 -16.05 2.53
CA ARG A 205 -19.05 -16.97 2.02
C ARG A 205 -18.59 -18.42 2.14
N ASP A 206 -17.30 -18.66 1.94
CA ASP A 206 -16.64 -19.87 2.43
C ASP A 206 -15.87 -19.54 3.74
N LYS A 207 -16.46 -19.95 4.88
CA LYS A 207 -15.87 -19.70 6.20
C LYS A 207 -14.59 -20.50 6.47
N SER A 208 -14.37 -21.59 5.72
CA SER A 208 -13.16 -22.41 5.85
C SER A 208 -11.98 -21.82 5.12
N MET A 209 -12.22 -21.01 4.10
CA MET A 209 -11.19 -20.36 3.29
C MET A 209 -11.63 -18.96 2.83
N PRO A 210 -11.72 -18.00 3.76
CA PRO A 210 -12.09 -16.65 3.40
C PRO A 210 -11.02 -15.98 2.55
N LEU A 211 -11.48 -15.09 1.65
CA LEU A 211 -10.62 -14.43 0.69
C LEU A 211 -10.62 -12.90 0.88
N ILE A 212 -9.48 -12.29 0.58
CA ILE A 212 -9.35 -10.85 0.45
C ILE A 212 -9.51 -10.49 -1.03
N HIS A 213 -10.54 -9.69 -1.34
CA HIS A 213 -10.81 -9.20 -2.69
C HIS A 213 -10.28 -7.79 -2.93
N VAL A 214 -10.21 -6.97 -1.89
CA VAL A 214 -9.64 -5.62 -1.96
C VAL A 214 -8.72 -5.40 -0.78
N ARG A 215 -7.57 -4.83 -1.05
CA ARG A 215 -6.65 -4.29 -0.05
C ARG A 215 -6.18 -2.93 -0.50
N THR A 216 -6.46 -1.91 0.30
CA THR A 216 -5.91 -0.57 0.04
C THR A 216 -5.12 -0.11 1.26
N TRP A 217 -3.98 0.51 1.03
CA TRP A 217 -3.19 1.13 2.09
C TRP A 217 -2.85 2.56 1.73
N GLN A 218 -2.95 3.45 2.70
CA GLN A 218 -2.65 4.85 2.54
C GLN A 218 -1.86 5.39 3.73
N PRO A 219 -0.83 6.22 3.50
CA PRO A 219 -0.06 6.84 4.58
C PRO A 219 -0.94 7.76 5.43
N ALA A 220 -0.65 7.85 6.74
CA ALA A 220 -1.39 8.72 7.64
C ALA A 220 -1.38 10.20 7.20
N ALA A 221 -0.28 10.66 6.61
CA ALA A 221 -0.14 12.03 6.09
C ALA A 221 -1.08 12.37 4.91
N SER A 222 -1.69 11.36 4.26
CA SER A 222 -2.61 11.57 3.13
C SER A 222 -4.08 11.65 3.53
N VAL A 223 -4.39 11.53 4.83
CA VAL A 223 -5.75 11.50 5.36
C VAL A 223 -6.13 12.90 5.82
N ASN A 224 -7.27 13.38 5.35
CA ASN A 224 -7.86 14.64 5.81
C ASN A 224 -8.35 14.52 7.26
N ASP A 225 -8.45 15.67 7.97
CA ASP A 225 -8.76 15.76 9.40
C ASP A 225 -10.09 15.14 9.85
N ASP A 226 -11.01 14.86 8.94
CA ASP A 226 -12.35 14.35 9.25
C ASP A 226 -12.42 12.91 9.73
N LYS A 227 -11.29 12.20 9.85
CA LYS A 227 -11.16 10.82 10.40
C LYS A 227 -12.26 9.83 9.97
N GLU A 228 -12.94 10.11 8.88
CA GLU A 228 -13.98 9.22 8.37
C GLU A 228 -13.36 7.94 7.76
N ILE A 229 -14.18 6.92 7.62
CA ILE A 229 -13.80 5.62 7.07
C ILE A 229 -13.02 5.82 5.79
N ILE A 230 -11.76 5.41 5.80
CA ILE A 230 -10.91 5.46 4.63
C ILE A 230 -11.40 4.40 3.66
N GLY A 231 -11.95 4.86 2.59
CA GLY A 231 -12.46 4.04 1.51
C GLY A 231 -11.67 4.24 0.22
N ILE A 232 -12.06 3.50 -0.82
CA ILE A 232 -11.47 3.65 -2.16
C ILE A 232 -11.59 5.09 -2.68
N ARG A 233 -12.62 5.84 -2.25
CA ARG A 233 -12.82 7.25 -2.64
C ARG A 233 -11.80 8.19 -2.03
N ASP A 234 -11.28 7.86 -0.84
CA ASP A 234 -10.35 8.69 -0.08
C ASP A 234 -8.92 8.59 -0.62
N PHE A 235 -8.66 7.67 -1.56
CA PHE A 235 -7.37 7.54 -2.23
C PHE A 235 -7.14 8.58 -3.34
N ASN A 236 -7.96 9.66 -3.41
CA ASN A 236 -7.87 10.67 -4.47
C ASN A 236 -7.64 10.04 -5.86
N LEU A 237 -8.30 8.90 -6.08
CA LEU A 237 -8.45 8.37 -7.41
C LEU A 237 -9.50 9.20 -8.19
N GLU A 238 -9.86 10.39 -7.69
CA GLU A 238 -10.73 11.40 -8.36
C GLU A 238 -9.97 12.38 -9.22
#